data_a8e89a394d96266e238eb56f959a8990
#
_entry.id   a8e89a394d96266e238eb56f959a8990
#
_cell.length_a   1.000
_cell.length_b   1.000
_cell.length_c   1.000
_cell.angle_alpha   90.00
_cell.angle_beta   90.00
_cell.angle_gamma   90.00
#
_symmetry.space_group_name_H-M   'P 1'
#
loop_
_entity.id
_entity.type
_entity.pdbx_description
1 polymer ?
#
loop_
_entity_poly.entity_id
_entity_poly.type
_entity_poly.pdbx_seq_one_letter_code
_entity_poly.pdbx_strand_id
1 'polypeptide(L)'
;MSEGWDAMDGTLAPQVADEMTILFGKVFKTSEGQRVLAYLRQATIEQPVFVPGEDPSQGYFRAGRCDVVRMIEKRVERSNE
;
A
#
# COMPACT_ATOMS: atom_id res chain seq x y z
N MET A 1 15.84 10.53 0.58
CA MET A 1 14.93 11.35 -0.20
C MET A 1 13.60 11.40 0.47
N SER A 2 13.08 12.58 0.55
CA SER A 2 11.76 12.77 1.13
C SER A 2 10.66 12.36 0.17
N GLU A 3 11.01 12.08 -1.07
CA GLU A 3 10.05 11.69 -2.08
C GLU A 3 9.65 10.24 -1.89
N GLY A 4 8.88 10.01 -0.87
CA GLY A 4 8.20 8.74 -0.71
C GLY A 4 6.90 8.76 -1.50
N TRP A 5 6.17 7.68 -1.37
CA TRP A 5 4.88 7.55 -2.05
C TRP A 5 3.90 8.66 -1.66
N ASP A 6 3.94 9.10 -0.38
CA ASP A 6 3.04 10.13 0.11
C ASP A 6 3.35 11.49 -0.52
N ALA A 7 4.64 11.84 -0.63
CA ALA A 7 5.06 13.09 -1.25
C ALA A 7 4.69 13.09 -2.73
N MET A 8 4.90 11.97 -3.40
CA MET A 8 4.55 11.81 -4.80
C MET A 8 3.05 11.98 -5.03
N ASP A 9 2.26 11.33 -4.17
CA ASP A 9 0.80 11.40 -4.25
C ASP A 9 0.32 12.83 -4.02
N GLY A 10 0.93 13.55 -3.09
CA GLY A 10 0.56 14.92 -2.77
C GLY A 10 0.94 15.94 -3.84
N THR A 11 1.86 15.58 -4.75
CA THR A 11 2.30 16.49 -5.81
C THR A 11 1.65 16.21 -7.16
N LEU A 12 0.89 15.12 -7.28
CA LEU A 12 0.22 14.79 -8.53
C LEU A 12 -0.97 15.70 -8.78
N ALA A 13 -1.16 16.08 -10.05
CA ALA A 13 -2.37 16.78 -10.44
C ALA A 13 -3.59 15.90 -10.18
N PRO A 14 -4.76 16.48 -9.89
CA PRO A 14 -5.95 15.70 -9.58
C PRO A 14 -6.32 14.66 -10.65
N GLN A 15 -6.21 15.00 -11.92
CA GLN A 15 -6.52 14.03 -12.98
C GLN A 15 -5.55 12.85 -12.99
N VAL A 16 -4.27 13.07 -12.64
CA VAL A 16 -3.30 11.98 -12.57
C VAL A 16 -3.60 11.09 -11.37
N ALA A 17 -3.99 11.67 -10.25
CA ALA A 17 -4.40 10.90 -9.07
C ALA A 17 -5.63 10.05 -9.38
N ASP A 18 -6.60 10.60 -10.14
CA ASP A 18 -7.79 9.86 -10.56
C ASP A 18 -7.42 8.71 -11.50
N GLU A 19 -6.51 8.97 -12.44
CA GLU A 19 -6.01 7.92 -13.34
C GLU A 19 -5.37 6.78 -12.56
N MET A 20 -4.56 7.11 -11.55
CA MET A 20 -3.92 6.09 -10.71
C MET A 20 -4.96 5.28 -9.97
N THR A 21 -5.99 5.90 -9.44
CA THR A 21 -7.08 5.20 -8.76
C THR A 21 -7.75 4.19 -9.70
N ILE A 22 -8.02 4.61 -10.93
CA ILE A 22 -8.62 3.74 -11.95
C ILE A 22 -7.69 2.56 -12.26
N LEU A 23 -6.40 2.83 -12.44
CA LEU A 23 -5.43 1.79 -12.75
C LEU A 23 -5.27 0.79 -11.62
N PHE A 24 -5.21 1.27 -10.38
CA PHE A 24 -5.16 0.37 -9.22
C PHE A 24 -6.39 -0.55 -9.19
N GLY A 25 -7.56 0.00 -9.50
CA GLY A 25 -8.76 -0.81 -9.59
C GLY A 25 -8.68 -1.86 -10.68
N LYS A 26 -8.21 -1.47 -11.86
CA LYS A 26 -8.08 -2.40 -12.97
C LYS A 26 -7.15 -3.56 -12.67
N VAL A 27 -6.06 -3.30 -11.97
CA VAL A 27 -5.07 -4.33 -11.64
C VAL A 27 -5.56 -5.22 -10.49
N PHE A 28 -6.06 -4.61 -9.41
CA PHE A 28 -6.30 -5.34 -8.17
C PHE A 28 -7.73 -5.84 -7.98
N LYS A 29 -8.67 -5.44 -8.85
CA LYS A 29 -10.02 -6.01 -8.82
C LYS A 29 -10.15 -7.28 -9.64
N THR A 30 -9.14 -7.60 -10.44
CA THR A 30 -9.10 -8.89 -11.13
C THR A 30 -8.92 -10.01 -10.10
N SER A 31 -9.27 -11.22 -10.47
CA SER A 31 -9.09 -12.38 -9.62
C SER A 31 -7.64 -12.54 -9.19
N GLU A 32 -6.72 -12.41 -10.15
CA GLU A 32 -5.29 -12.51 -9.88
C GLU A 32 -4.79 -11.37 -9.01
N GLY A 33 -5.26 -10.15 -9.30
CA GLY A 33 -4.87 -8.97 -8.52
C GLY A 33 -5.32 -9.08 -7.07
N GLN A 34 -6.53 -9.59 -6.84
CA GLN A 34 -7.04 -9.79 -5.49
C GLN A 34 -6.21 -10.81 -4.72
N ARG A 35 -5.77 -11.86 -5.40
CA ARG A 35 -4.92 -12.88 -4.77
C ARG A 35 -3.55 -12.32 -4.42
N VAL A 36 -2.97 -11.50 -5.29
CA VAL A 36 -1.69 -10.84 -5.00
C VAL A 36 -1.83 -9.90 -3.81
N LEU A 37 -2.90 -9.11 -3.79
CA LEU A 37 -3.12 -8.16 -2.70
C LEU A 37 -3.34 -8.89 -1.36
N ALA A 38 -4.08 -9.99 -1.38
CA ALA A 38 -4.28 -10.82 -0.20
C ALA A 38 -2.95 -11.38 0.32
N TYR A 39 -2.08 -11.83 -0.57
CA TYR A 39 -0.76 -12.30 -0.22
C TYR A 39 0.07 -11.18 0.42
N LEU A 40 0.07 -9.99 -0.19
CA LEU A 40 0.82 -8.85 0.33
C LEU A 40 0.34 -8.47 1.73
N ARG A 41 -0.98 -8.48 1.94
CA ARG A 41 -1.56 -8.19 3.24
C ARG A 41 -1.11 -9.22 4.28
N GLN A 42 -1.17 -10.49 3.95
CA GLN A 42 -0.77 -11.56 4.84
C GLN A 42 0.72 -11.48 5.18
N ALA A 43 1.54 -11.11 4.21
CA ALA A 43 2.99 -11.02 4.39
C ALA A 43 3.42 -9.76 5.15
N THR A 44 2.56 -8.78 5.31
CA THR A 44 2.89 -7.50 5.95
C THR A 44 1.97 -7.18 7.11
N ILE A 45 0.73 -6.79 6.84
CA ILE A 45 -0.19 -6.26 7.85
C ILE A 45 -0.53 -7.31 8.91
N GLU A 46 -0.65 -8.57 8.49
CA GLU A 46 -1.04 -9.66 9.38
C GLU A 46 0.14 -10.27 10.13
N GLN A 47 1.36 -9.74 9.94
CA GLN A 47 2.54 -10.17 10.68
C GLN A 47 2.84 -9.17 11.80
N PRO A 48 3.49 -9.64 12.89
CA PRO A 48 3.91 -8.72 13.94
C PRO A 48 4.88 -7.67 13.40
N VAL A 49 4.62 -6.41 13.71
CA VAL A 49 5.48 -5.30 13.29
C VAL A 49 6.67 -5.18 14.25
N PHE A 50 6.40 -5.15 15.56
CA PHE A 50 7.43 -5.08 16.58
C PHE A 50 7.50 -6.43 17.30
N VAL A 51 8.70 -6.97 17.42
CA VAL A 51 8.94 -8.25 18.07
C VAL A 51 9.83 -7.99 19.29
N PRO A 52 9.44 -8.47 20.49
CA PRO A 52 10.25 -8.28 21.69
C PRO A 52 11.67 -8.84 21.51
N GLY A 53 12.65 -8.08 21.97
CA GLY A 53 14.06 -8.49 21.86
C GLY A 53 14.72 -8.13 20.55
N GLU A 54 13.98 -7.62 19.59
CA GLU A 54 14.49 -7.19 18.31
C GLU A 54 14.88 -5.72 18.35
N ASP A 55 15.81 -5.33 17.47
CA ASP A 55 16.14 -3.92 17.29
C ASP A 55 14.88 -3.18 16.79
N PRO A 56 14.49 -2.05 17.42
CA PRO A 56 13.32 -1.30 16.98
C PRO A 56 13.33 -0.87 15.52
N SER A 57 14.51 -0.72 14.91
CA SER A 57 14.60 -0.36 13.48
C SER A 57 13.92 -1.39 12.59
N GLN A 58 13.89 -2.64 12.99
CA GLN A 58 13.22 -3.70 12.24
C GLN A 58 11.70 -3.49 12.23
N GLY A 59 11.15 -3.04 13.36
CA GLY A 59 9.73 -2.73 13.46
C GLY A 59 9.34 -1.55 12.58
N TYR A 60 10.15 -0.51 12.55
CA TYR A 60 9.88 0.64 11.69
C TYR A 60 9.94 0.25 10.21
N PHE A 61 10.87 -0.61 9.85
CA PHE A 61 10.97 -1.11 8.50
C PHE A 61 9.70 -1.88 8.10
N ARG A 62 9.22 -2.76 8.97
CA ARG A 62 7.99 -3.52 8.72
C ARG A 62 6.77 -2.62 8.64
N ALA A 63 6.72 -1.59 9.49
CA ALA A 63 5.63 -0.62 9.48
C ALA A 63 5.55 0.10 8.12
N GLY A 64 6.71 0.47 7.57
CA GLY A 64 6.76 1.09 6.24
C GLY A 64 6.22 0.19 5.15
N ARG A 65 6.55 -1.11 5.22
CA ARG A 65 6.01 -2.07 4.26
C ARG A 65 4.49 -2.19 4.36
N CYS A 66 3.98 -2.19 5.57
CA CYS A 66 2.53 -2.23 5.80
C CYS A 66 1.85 -0.99 5.22
N ASP A 67 2.47 0.17 5.35
CA ASP A 67 1.90 1.42 4.83
C ASP A 67 1.71 1.38 3.32
N VAL A 68 2.66 0.80 2.60
CA VAL A 68 2.53 0.67 1.14
C VAL A 68 1.32 -0.21 0.78
N VAL A 69 1.16 -1.33 1.48
CA VAL A 69 0.02 -2.23 1.22
C VAL A 69 -1.30 -1.53 1.54
N ARG A 70 -1.36 -0.79 2.64
CA ARG A 70 -2.56 -0.02 3.00
C ARG A 70 -2.87 1.05 1.96
N MET A 71 -1.85 1.68 1.40
CA MET A 71 -2.03 2.66 0.33
C MET A 71 -2.68 2.01 -0.90
N ILE A 72 -2.22 0.83 -1.26
CA ILE A 72 -2.80 0.07 -2.38
C ILE A 72 -4.27 -0.24 -2.08
N GLU A 73 -4.56 -0.73 -0.89
CA GLU A 73 -5.92 -1.08 -0.50
C GLU A 73 -6.86 0.13 -0.56
N LYS A 74 -6.38 1.29 -0.11
CA LYS A 74 -7.18 2.52 -0.16
C LYS A 74 -7.47 2.96 -1.59
N ARG A 75 -6.50 2.83 -2.49
CA ARG A 75 -6.71 3.17 -3.90
C ARG A 75 -7.74 2.25 -4.54
N VAL A 76 -7.65 0.95 -4.25
CA VAL A 76 -8.61 -0.02 -4.78
C VAL A 76 -10.02 0.29 -4.25
N GLU A 77 -10.11 0.63 -2.98
CA GLU A 77 -11.38 0.97 -2.36
C GLU A 77 -11.99 2.22 -3.01
N ARG A 78 -11.18 3.26 -3.25
CA ARG A 78 -11.64 4.47 -3.93
C ARG A 78 -12.14 4.18 -5.33
N SER A 79 -11.55 3.21 -6.00
CA SER A 79 -11.94 2.87 -7.37
C SER A 79 -13.35 2.26 -7.44
N ASN A 80 -13.91 1.90 -6.28
CA ASN A 80 -15.27 1.37 -6.20
C ASN A 80 -16.33 2.47 -6.05
N GLU A 81 -15.90 3.71 -5.85
CA GLU A 81 -16.82 4.85 -5.66
C GLU A 81 -17.30 5.46 -6.95
#